data_9cc31486fe6e4191d9499ad9160f3601
#
_entry.id   9cc31486fe6e4191d9499ad9160f3601
#
_cell.length_a   1.000
_cell.length_b   1.000
_cell.length_c   1.000
_cell.angle_alpha   90.00
_cell.angle_beta   90.00
_cell.angle_gamma   90.00
#
_symmetry.space_group_name_H-M   'P 1'
#
loop_
_entity.id
_entity.type
_entity.pdbx_description
1 polymer ?
#
loop_
_entity_poly.entity_id
_entity_poly.type
_entity_poly.pdbx_seq_one_letter_code
_entity_poly.pdbx_strand_id
1 'polypeptide(L)'
;MKNIIILGGARDYHVMDWYRTIRSLVPNRDVKMLTDLIGGEGFDVIANENDKIENLFIIDNFLLSKQSRLGNIWRNIFKLLVLPIQIFYLKKYVSKNPNTIYHAQPMYYMLLCWLSGMKFIGTPQGSEILVRPDNSKLYKFLAIKILQNAKYITVDSLSMQKKIYELSGVEAMIIQYGIDIQGLSKYINKNQKREKITSIRGMTDLYRIDEILRSKNSSQCKIPINFIYPFGEESYKIDVVSNFTEEDNDLGRLNKENMYELLSQTKLVISIPKSDSSPRSVYESIFLGAVVAITYNGYYDVLPKCMKDRIYIVDLENDNWYDEAVKFSDKISSNHYLPSQEALEMFDQNISMQKVIEKLY
;
A
#
# COMPACT_ATOMS: atom_id res chain seq x y z
N MET A 1 25.33 -18.13 -4.59
CA MET A 1 23.92 -17.65 -4.57
C MET A 1 23.79 -16.46 -5.52
N LYS A 2 22.61 -16.25 -6.15
CA LYS A 2 22.40 -15.10 -7.05
C LYS A 2 22.18 -13.83 -6.23
N ASN A 3 22.68 -12.69 -6.72
CA ASN A 3 22.33 -11.38 -6.18
C ASN A 3 20.85 -11.07 -6.46
N ILE A 4 20.28 -10.16 -5.69
CA ILE A 4 18.89 -9.74 -5.86
C ILE A 4 18.88 -8.24 -6.10
N ILE A 5 18.18 -7.82 -7.16
CA ILE A 5 17.94 -6.41 -7.46
C ILE A 5 16.44 -6.17 -7.53
N ILE A 6 15.97 -5.26 -6.69
CA ILE A 6 14.59 -4.79 -6.68
C ILE A 6 14.54 -3.48 -7.47
N LEU A 7 13.79 -3.48 -8.57
CA LEU A 7 13.53 -2.27 -9.35
C LEU A 7 12.23 -1.65 -8.88
N GLY A 8 12.30 -0.42 -8.38
CA GLY A 8 11.10 0.22 -7.85
C GLY A 8 11.31 1.66 -7.43
N GLY A 9 10.24 2.32 -7.00
CA GLY A 9 10.30 3.69 -6.52
C GLY A 9 10.81 3.76 -5.07
N ALA A 10 11.96 4.37 -4.83
CA ALA A 10 12.51 4.57 -3.48
C ALA A 10 11.66 5.52 -2.60
N ARG A 11 10.62 6.12 -3.15
CA ARG A 11 9.61 6.93 -2.45
C ARG A 11 8.36 6.14 -2.04
N ASP A 12 8.31 4.85 -2.39
CA ASP A 12 7.17 3.98 -2.11
C ASP A 12 7.49 3.10 -0.90
N TYR A 13 6.73 3.28 0.18
CA TYR A 13 6.88 2.50 1.40
C TYR A 13 6.74 0.99 1.15
N HIS A 14 5.83 0.57 0.27
CA HIS A 14 5.63 -0.86 0.00
C HIS A 14 6.86 -1.48 -0.65
N VAL A 15 7.46 -0.77 -1.62
CA VAL A 15 8.66 -1.23 -2.30
C VAL A 15 9.87 -1.25 -1.36
N MET A 16 10.02 -0.20 -0.54
CA MET A 16 11.13 -0.09 0.40
C MET A 16 11.02 -1.09 1.55
N ASP A 17 9.83 -1.32 2.07
CA ASP A 17 9.59 -2.36 3.09
C ASP A 17 9.89 -3.76 2.52
N TRP A 18 9.47 -4.04 1.29
CA TRP A 18 9.81 -5.29 0.60
C TRP A 18 11.34 -5.45 0.48
N TYR A 19 12.02 -4.44 -0.04
CA TYR A 19 13.46 -4.45 -0.19
C TYR A 19 14.19 -4.70 1.14
N ARG A 20 13.84 -3.97 2.19
CA ARG A 20 14.49 -4.08 3.50
C ARG A 20 14.25 -5.43 4.15
N THR A 21 13.02 -5.94 4.06
CA THR A 21 12.70 -7.25 4.62
C THR A 21 13.44 -8.37 3.90
N ILE A 22 13.47 -8.37 2.57
CA ILE A 22 14.28 -9.34 1.83
C ILE A 22 15.75 -9.24 2.23
N ARG A 23 16.30 -8.03 2.30
CA ARG A 23 17.70 -7.82 2.68
C ARG A 23 18.03 -8.34 4.07
N SER A 24 17.14 -8.18 5.03
CA SER A 24 17.31 -8.70 6.40
C SER A 24 17.25 -10.22 6.47
N LEU A 25 16.38 -10.85 5.66
CA LEU A 25 16.19 -12.30 5.65
C LEU A 25 17.30 -13.07 4.90
N VAL A 26 18.05 -12.41 4.00
CA VAL A 26 19.15 -13.04 3.25
C VAL A 26 20.46 -12.25 3.40
N PRO A 27 21.03 -12.14 4.61
CA PRO A 27 22.21 -11.30 4.89
C PRO A 27 23.45 -11.71 4.09
N ASN A 28 23.53 -12.96 3.65
CA ASN A 28 24.64 -13.52 2.87
C ASN A 28 24.52 -13.27 1.36
N ARG A 29 23.49 -12.53 0.92
CA ARG A 29 23.28 -12.15 -0.49
C ARG A 29 23.38 -10.64 -0.65
N ASP A 30 23.90 -10.19 -1.80
CA ASP A 30 23.86 -8.77 -2.12
C ASP A 30 22.45 -8.42 -2.63
N VAL A 31 21.73 -7.65 -1.81
CA VAL A 31 20.38 -7.15 -2.13
C VAL A 31 20.46 -5.64 -2.30
N LYS A 32 20.09 -5.16 -3.48
CA LYS A 32 20.13 -3.74 -3.84
C LYS A 32 18.79 -3.27 -4.38
N MET A 33 18.54 -2.00 -4.25
CA MET A 33 17.43 -1.33 -4.90
C MET A 33 17.92 -0.51 -6.08
N LEU A 34 17.30 -0.68 -7.24
CA LEU A 34 17.54 0.13 -8.43
C LEU A 34 16.33 1.00 -8.70
N THR A 35 16.50 2.32 -8.70
CA THR A 35 15.42 3.29 -8.82
C THR A 35 15.74 4.37 -9.84
N ASP A 36 14.70 5.05 -10.34
CA ASP A 36 14.82 6.23 -11.18
C ASP A 36 14.55 7.54 -10.39
N LEU A 37 14.08 7.42 -9.15
CA LEU A 37 13.64 8.53 -8.32
C LEU A 37 14.35 8.51 -6.97
N ILE A 38 15.35 9.37 -6.81
CA ILE A 38 16.01 9.66 -5.54
C ILE A 38 15.97 11.16 -5.27
N GLY A 39 15.83 11.51 -4.01
CA GLY A 39 15.72 12.91 -3.55
C GLY A 39 14.27 13.43 -3.50
N GLY A 40 14.12 14.53 -2.79
CA GLY A 40 12.87 15.19 -2.49
C GLY A 40 12.10 14.56 -1.32
N GLU A 41 11.12 15.29 -0.82
CA GLU A 41 10.42 15.04 0.45
C GLU A 41 9.99 13.57 0.65
N GLY A 42 9.46 12.93 -0.38
CA GLY A 42 9.03 11.53 -0.28
C GLY A 42 10.18 10.54 -0.12
N PHE A 43 11.36 10.83 -0.69
CA PHE A 43 12.55 10.00 -0.55
C PHE A 43 13.22 10.21 0.81
N ASP A 44 13.39 11.47 1.21
CA ASP A 44 14.11 11.85 2.43
C ASP A 44 13.44 11.31 3.70
N VAL A 45 12.11 11.14 3.66
CA VAL A 45 11.34 10.54 4.76
C VAL A 45 11.47 9.01 4.83
N ILE A 46 11.72 8.34 3.69
CA ILE A 46 11.68 6.88 3.59
C ILE A 46 13.09 6.27 3.59
N ALA A 47 14.04 6.88 2.89
CA ALA A 47 15.38 6.34 2.71
C ALA A 47 16.22 6.44 4.00
N ASN A 48 17.01 5.41 4.27
CA ASN A 48 17.96 5.37 5.38
C ASN A 48 19.39 5.28 4.83
N GLU A 49 20.38 5.79 5.58
CA GLU A 49 21.80 5.76 5.21
C GLU A 49 22.34 4.35 4.91
N ASN A 50 21.75 3.34 5.55
CA ASN A 50 22.16 1.95 5.37
C ASN A 50 21.53 1.27 4.13
N ASP A 51 20.63 1.93 3.42
CA ASP A 51 20.00 1.36 2.22
C ASP A 51 20.97 1.36 1.04
N LYS A 52 21.11 0.21 0.37
CA LYS A 52 21.87 0.09 -0.88
C LYS A 52 21.01 0.46 -2.07
N ILE A 53 20.86 1.76 -2.32
CA ILE A 53 20.07 2.30 -3.42
C ILE A 53 20.99 2.74 -4.54
N GLU A 54 20.81 2.16 -5.72
CA GLU A 54 21.50 2.56 -6.95
C GLU A 54 20.54 3.30 -7.86
N ASN A 55 21.06 4.30 -8.53
CA ASN A 55 20.29 5.19 -9.37
C ASN A 55 20.35 4.76 -10.83
N LEU A 56 19.20 4.48 -11.42
CA LEU A 56 19.12 4.21 -12.85
C LEU A 56 19.09 5.50 -13.67
N PHE A 57 18.35 6.50 -13.21
CA PHE A 57 18.26 7.81 -13.83
C PHE A 57 17.56 8.81 -12.90
N ILE A 58 18.21 9.95 -12.63
CA ILE A 58 17.60 11.01 -11.79
C ILE A 58 16.74 11.90 -12.68
N ILE A 59 15.44 11.91 -12.46
CA ILE A 59 14.50 12.80 -13.14
C ILE A 59 13.82 13.80 -12.20
N ASP A 60 14.05 13.69 -10.90
CA ASP A 60 13.36 14.47 -9.88
C ASP A 60 13.60 15.97 -10.02
N ASN A 61 14.82 16.38 -10.35
CA ASN A 61 15.18 17.78 -10.53
C ASN A 61 14.46 18.46 -11.71
N PHE A 62 13.85 17.68 -12.59
CA PHE A 62 13.12 18.15 -13.77
C PHE A 62 11.60 18.07 -13.60
N LEU A 63 11.11 17.62 -12.43
CA LEU A 63 9.69 17.45 -12.17
C LEU A 63 9.12 18.68 -11.47
N LEU A 64 7.97 19.13 -11.95
CA LEU A 64 7.12 20.06 -11.22
C LEU A 64 6.59 19.40 -9.95
N SER A 65 6.13 20.21 -8.97
CA SER A 65 5.57 19.72 -7.73
C SER A 65 4.58 18.58 -7.97
N LYS A 66 4.72 17.51 -7.21
CA LYS A 66 3.86 16.32 -7.31
C LYS A 66 2.37 16.63 -7.06
N GLN A 67 2.08 17.69 -6.33
CA GLN A 67 0.73 18.10 -5.95
C GLN A 67 0.01 18.87 -7.06
N SER A 68 0.72 19.42 -8.05
CA SER A 68 0.08 20.14 -9.15
C SER A 68 -0.43 19.18 -10.23
N ARG A 69 -1.63 19.46 -10.77
CA ARG A 69 -2.19 18.71 -11.91
C ARG A 69 -1.26 18.71 -13.12
N LEU A 70 -0.58 19.82 -13.38
CA LEU A 70 0.44 19.96 -14.43
C LEU A 70 1.68 19.12 -14.13
N GLY A 71 2.09 19.01 -12.85
CA GLY A 71 3.21 18.18 -12.43
C GLY A 71 3.04 16.71 -12.78
N ASN A 72 1.84 16.17 -12.66
CA ASN A 72 1.54 14.79 -13.06
C ASN A 72 1.65 14.57 -14.58
N ILE A 73 1.20 15.53 -15.39
CA ILE A 73 1.31 15.48 -16.86
C ILE A 73 2.80 15.51 -17.27
N TRP A 74 3.55 16.48 -16.79
CA TRP A 74 4.98 16.62 -17.09
C TRP A 74 5.78 15.38 -16.65
N ARG A 75 5.48 14.83 -15.49
CA ARG A 75 6.12 13.60 -15.01
C ARG A 75 5.93 12.43 -15.97
N ASN A 76 4.74 12.25 -16.52
CA ASN A 76 4.46 11.21 -17.50
C ASN A 76 5.18 11.46 -18.82
N ILE A 77 5.23 12.71 -19.29
CA ILE A 77 5.97 13.12 -20.49
C ILE A 77 7.47 12.85 -20.31
N PHE A 78 8.06 13.28 -19.19
CA PHE A 78 9.48 13.04 -18.91
C PHE A 78 9.80 11.54 -18.81
N LYS A 79 8.93 10.75 -18.20
CA LYS A 79 9.10 9.30 -18.18
C LYS A 79 9.16 8.70 -19.58
N LEU A 80 8.31 9.15 -20.49
CA LEU A 80 8.34 8.70 -21.89
C LEU A 80 9.61 9.15 -22.61
N LEU A 81 10.06 10.39 -22.41
CA LEU A 81 11.27 10.93 -23.03
C LEU A 81 12.55 10.24 -22.57
N VAL A 82 12.64 9.89 -21.28
CA VAL A 82 13.82 9.23 -20.71
C VAL A 82 13.79 7.70 -20.86
N LEU A 83 12.65 7.14 -21.24
CA LEU A 83 12.45 5.69 -21.38
C LEU A 83 13.55 5.00 -22.22
N PRO A 84 13.93 5.48 -23.42
CA PRO A 84 14.99 4.86 -24.21
C PRO A 84 16.35 4.87 -23.50
N ILE A 85 16.65 5.95 -22.78
CA ILE A 85 17.89 6.10 -22.02
C ILE A 85 17.91 5.11 -20.86
N GLN A 86 16.82 5.01 -20.13
CA GLN A 86 16.69 4.04 -19.02
C GLN A 86 16.81 2.59 -19.50
N ILE A 87 16.20 2.26 -20.63
CA ILE A 87 16.33 0.93 -21.26
C ILE A 87 17.79 0.65 -21.63
N PHE A 88 18.50 1.61 -22.21
CA PHE A 88 19.90 1.46 -22.57
C PHE A 88 20.78 1.20 -21.34
N TYR A 89 20.62 2.02 -20.28
CA TYR A 89 21.35 1.83 -19.04
C TYR A 89 21.01 0.51 -18.37
N LEU A 90 19.74 0.11 -18.36
CA LEU A 90 19.31 -1.14 -17.77
C LEU A 90 19.88 -2.35 -18.52
N LYS A 91 19.91 -2.33 -19.86
CA LYS A 91 20.57 -3.37 -20.68
C LYS A 91 22.06 -3.50 -20.33
N LYS A 92 22.76 -2.35 -20.22
CA LYS A 92 24.17 -2.32 -19.84
C LYS A 92 24.40 -2.83 -18.42
N TYR A 93 23.47 -2.50 -17.50
CA TYR A 93 23.53 -2.97 -16.11
C TYR A 93 23.35 -4.49 -16.04
N VAL A 94 22.36 -5.04 -16.72
CA VAL A 94 22.07 -6.48 -16.79
C VAL A 94 23.23 -7.26 -17.41
N SER A 95 23.86 -6.75 -18.46
CA SER A 95 25.01 -7.39 -19.09
C SER A 95 26.22 -7.51 -18.15
N LYS A 96 26.38 -6.58 -17.23
CA LYS A 96 27.43 -6.61 -16.21
C LYS A 96 27.08 -7.49 -14.99
N ASN A 97 25.81 -7.80 -14.80
CA ASN A 97 25.29 -8.55 -13.66
C ASN A 97 24.45 -9.77 -14.10
N PRO A 98 25.04 -10.73 -14.87
CA PRO A 98 24.29 -11.80 -15.51
C PRO A 98 23.70 -12.81 -14.50
N ASN A 99 24.32 -12.94 -13.31
CA ASN A 99 23.89 -13.90 -12.29
C ASN A 99 23.05 -13.23 -11.20
N THR A 100 21.99 -12.51 -11.61
CA THR A 100 21.17 -11.70 -10.73
C THR A 100 19.69 -12.02 -10.94
N ILE A 101 18.92 -11.99 -9.85
CA ILE A 101 17.47 -12.04 -9.88
C ILE A 101 16.95 -10.60 -9.86
N TYR A 102 16.13 -10.26 -10.84
CA TYR A 102 15.51 -8.96 -10.98
C TYR A 102 14.03 -9.03 -10.62
N HIS A 103 13.60 -8.19 -9.69
CA HIS A 103 12.22 -8.09 -9.25
C HIS A 103 11.70 -6.66 -9.41
N ALA A 104 10.72 -6.45 -10.27
CA ALA A 104 10.22 -5.13 -10.65
C ALA A 104 8.87 -4.81 -9.99
N GLN A 105 8.76 -3.64 -9.38
CA GLN A 105 7.57 -3.09 -8.72
C GLN A 105 7.52 -1.57 -8.93
N PRO A 106 6.42 -0.96 -9.33
CA PRO A 106 5.21 -1.46 -9.96
C PRO A 106 5.34 -1.63 -11.50
N MET A 107 4.20 -1.55 -12.22
CA MET A 107 4.12 -1.79 -13.69
C MET A 107 5.09 -0.97 -14.52
N TYR A 108 5.45 0.26 -14.11
CA TYR A 108 6.44 1.07 -14.83
C TYR A 108 7.82 0.39 -14.91
N TYR A 109 8.30 -0.16 -13.81
CA TYR A 109 9.59 -0.87 -13.79
C TYR A 109 9.49 -2.23 -14.48
N MET A 110 8.33 -2.87 -14.44
CA MET A 110 8.06 -4.08 -15.24
C MET A 110 8.12 -3.76 -16.74
N LEU A 111 7.59 -2.60 -17.17
CA LEU A 111 7.71 -2.11 -18.55
C LEU A 111 9.18 -1.93 -18.97
N LEU A 112 9.99 -1.31 -18.11
CA LEU A 112 11.44 -1.16 -18.36
C LEU A 112 12.13 -2.52 -18.51
N CYS A 113 11.82 -3.47 -17.65
CA CYS A 113 12.35 -4.83 -17.73
C CYS A 113 11.97 -5.54 -19.04
N TRP A 114 10.70 -5.48 -19.41
CA TRP A 114 10.21 -6.07 -20.66
C TRP A 114 10.88 -5.45 -21.89
N LEU A 115 10.90 -4.12 -21.99
CA LEU A 115 11.52 -3.42 -23.12
C LEU A 115 13.05 -3.60 -23.17
N SER A 116 13.66 -3.91 -22.05
CA SER A 116 15.08 -4.27 -21.98
C SER A 116 15.37 -5.72 -22.37
N GLY A 117 14.34 -6.54 -22.58
CA GLY A 117 14.47 -7.96 -22.95
C GLY A 117 15.00 -8.84 -21.81
N MET A 118 14.91 -8.40 -20.56
CA MET A 118 15.42 -9.16 -19.42
C MET A 118 14.35 -10.06 -18.80
N LYS A 119 14.79 -11.15 -18.16
CA LYS A 119 13.90 -11.99 -17.33
C LYS A 119 13.71 -11.31 -15.97
N PHE A 120 12.47 -11.18 -15.54
CA PHE A 120 12.14 -10.52 -14.28
C PHE A 120 10.95 -11.17 -13.57
N ILE A 121 10.87 -10.94 -12.26
CA ILE A 121 9.69 -11.18 -11.44
C ILE A 121 8.93 -9.86 -11.37
N GLY A 122 7.61 -9.87 -11.47
CA GLY A 122 6.81 -8.65 -11.45
C GLY A 122 5.80 -8.64 -10.30
N THR A 123 5.65 -7.48 -9.64
CA THR A 123 4.60 -7.24 -8.66
C THR A 123 3.89 -5.93 -9.00
N PRO A 124 2.80 -5.98 -9.77
CA PRO A 124 1.99 -4.80 -10.06
C PRO A 124 1.21 -4.35 -8.83
N GLN A 125 0.82 -3.07 -8.79
CA GLN A 125 -0.04 -2.50 -7.75
C GLN A 125 -1.53 -2.64 -8.12
N GLY A 126 -2.42 -2.59 -7.10
CA GLY A 126 -3.86 -2.85 -7.26
C GLY A 126 -4.52 -2.03 -8.36
N SER A 127 -4.39 -0.71 -8.34
CA SER A 127 -5.02 0.18 -9.34
C SER A 127 -4.50 -0.03 -10.77
N GLU A 128 -3.28 -0.54 -10.92
CA GLU A 128 -2.66 -0.80 -12.22
C GLU A 128 -3.30 -2.00 -12.93
N ILE A 129 -3.89 -2.90 -12.18
CA ILE A 129 -4.55 -4.11 -12.69
C ILE A 129 -6.08 -3.98 -12.63
N LEU A 130 -6.61 -3.46 -11.51
CA LEU A 130 -8.06 -3.45 -11.29
C LEU A 130 -8.79 -2.28 -11.95
N VAL A 131 -8.08 -1.18 -12.26
CA VAL A 131 -8.73 0.07 -12.73
C VAL A 131 -8.19 0.52 -14.09
N ARG A 132 -6.88 0.69 -14.25
CA ARG A 132 -6.29 1.31 -15.44
C ARG A 132 -6.54 0.57 -16.75
N PRO A 133 -6.56 -0.78 -16.81
CA PRO A 133 -6.82 -1.51 -18.05
C PRO A 133 -8.23 -1.26 -18.62
N ASP A 134 -9.20 -0.97 -17.75
CA ASP A 134 -10.58 -0.72 -18.17
C ASP A 134 -10.75 0.74 -18.68
N ASN A 135 -9.87 1.64 -18.25
CA ASN A 135 -9.91 3.07 -18.63
C ASN A 135 -9.07 3.39 -19.88
N SER A 136 -8.19 2.51 -20.35
CA SER A 136 -7.30 2.78 -21.48
C SER A 136 -6.94 1.52 -22.26
N LYS A 137 -7.36 1.46 -23.53
CA LYS A 137 -7.04 0.34 -24.43
C LYS A 137 -5.52 0.17 -24.66
N LEU A 138 -4.78 1.29 -24.76
CA LEU A 138 -3.32 1.27 -24.90
C LEU A 138 -2.66 0.71 -23.64
N TYR A 139 -3.09 1.17 -22.46
CA TYR A 139 -2.58 0.65 -21.20
C TYR A 139 -2.87 -0.84 -21.06
N LYS A 140 -4.10 -1.26 -21.37
CA LYS A 140 -4.51 -2.68 -21.36
C LYS A 140 -3.59 -3.54 -22.24
N PHE A 141 -3.33 -3.10 -23.48
CA PHE A 141 -2.43 -3.82 -24.39
C PHE A 141 -1.02 -3.95 -23.82
N LEU A 142 -0.46 -2.84 -23.29
CA LEU A 142 0.88 -2.86 -22.69
C LEU A 142 0.91 -3.75 -21.44
N ALA A 143 -0.09 -3.66 -20.58
CA ALA A 143 -0.19 -4.48 -19.37
C ALA A 143 -0.19 -5.99 -19.72
N ILE A 144 -0.98 -6.41 -20.71
CA ILE A 144 -1.00 -7.80 -21.18
C ILE A 144 0.40 -8.23 -21.62
N LYS A 145 1.09 -7.43 -22.45
CA LYS A 145 2.44 -7.76 -22.93
C LYS A 145 3.46 -7.85 -21.80
N ILE A 146 3.42 -6.93 -20.85
CA ILE A 146 4.31 -6.92 -19.69
C ILE A 146 4.10 -8.18 -18.84
N LEU A 147 2.84 -8.48 -18.52
CA LEU A 147 2.48 -9.66 -17.71
C LEU A 147 2.91 -10.96 -18.36
N GLN A 148 2.69 -11.12 -19.67
CA GLN A 148 3.09 -12.30 -20.44
C GLN A 148 4.60 -12.51 -20.56
N ASN A 149 5.41 -11.46 -20.37
CA ASN A 149 6.87 -11.53 -20.45
C ASN A 149 7.56 -11.64 -19.08
N ALA A 150 6.84 -11.50 -17.98
CA ALA A 150 7.39 -11.76 -16.66
C ALA A 150 7.57 -13.27 -16.44
N LYS A 151 8.67 -13.63 -15.76
CA LYS A 151 8.92 -15.04 -15.40
C LYS A 151 7.94 -15.53 -14.34
N TYR A 152 7.66 -14.68 -13.37
CA TYR A 152 6.68 -14.89 -12.30
C TYR A 152 5.98 -13.57 -12.00
N ILE A 153 4.71 -13.66 -11.61
CA ILE A 153 3.93 -12.52 -11.12
C ILE A 153 3.49 -12.81 -9.69
N THR A 154 3.65 -11.82 -8.80
CA THR A 154 3.08 -11.85 -7.45
C THR A 154 2.04 -10.75 -7.28
N VAL A 155 1.01 -11.04 -6.53
CA VAL A 155 -0.08 -10.11 -6.18
C VAL A 155 -0.47 -10.27 -4.72
N ASP A 156 -1.16 -9.30 -4.18
CA ASP A 156 -1.57 -9.28 -2.78
C ASP A 156 -3.01 -9.73 -2.54
N SER A 157 -3.79 -9.96 -3.60
CA SER A 157 -5.21 -10.31 -3.48
C SER A 157 -5.71 -11.27 -4.56
N LEU A 158 -6.78 -12.00 -4.19
CA LEU A 158 -7.48 -12.90 -5.11
C LEU A 158 -8.12 -12.15 -6.28
N SER A 159 -8.61 -10.94 -6.05
CA SER A 159 -9.19 -10.10 -7.11
C SER A 159 -8.16 -9.72 -8.17
N MET A 160 -6.94 -9.36 -7.75
CA MET A 160 -5.85 -9.09 -8.68
C MET A 160 -5.42 -10.35 -9.44
N GLN A 161 -5.32 -11.50 -8.79
CA GLN A 161 -5.00 -12.77 -9.43
C GLN A 161 -6.00 -13.09 -10.54
N LYS A 162 -7.29 -13.04 -10.24
CA LYS A 162 -8.37 -13.26 -11.22
C LYS A 162 -8.28 -12.29 -12.39
N LYS A 163 -8.13 -10.99 -12.10
CA LYS A 163 -8.06 -9.96 -13.15
C LYS A 163 -6.82 -10.12 -14.05
N ILE A 164 -5.67 -10.51 -13.51
CA ILE A 164 -4.47 -10.80 -14.30
C ILE A 164 -4.71 -12.00 -15.23
N TYR A 165 -5.31 -13.06 -14.70
CA TYR A 165 -5.64 -14.23 -15.51
C TYR A 165 -6.62 -13.89 -16.65
N GLU A 166 -7.68 -13.14 -16.35
CA GLU A 166 -8.64 -12.65 -17.34
C GLU A 166 -8.00 -11.77 -18.42
N LEU A 167 -7.05 -10.91 -18.03
CA LEU A 167 -6.38 -9.99 -18.94
C LEU A 167 -5.35 -10.67 -19.84
N SER A 168 -4.55 -11.59 -19.29
CA SER A 168 -3.31 -12.04 -19.91
C SER A 168 -3.16 -13.56 -20.04
N GLY A 169 -4.02 -14.34 -19.38
CA GLY A 169 -3.89 -15.80 -19.24
C GLY A 169 -2.74 -16.25 -18.33
N VAL A 170 -2.09 -15.31 -17.61
CA VAL A 170 -0.96 -15.61 -16.73
C VAL A 170 -1.46 -15.90 -15.33
N GLU A 171 -0.97 -16.98 -14.73
CA GLU A 171 -1.20 -17.27 -13.32
C GLU A 171 -0.27 -16.45 -12.42
N ALA A 172 -0.85 -15.70 -11.49
CA ALA A 172 -0.10 -14.95 -10.50
C ALA A 172 -0.14 -15.67 -9.15
N MET A 173 0.96 -15.58 -8.39
CA MET A 173 1.00 -16.10 -7.02
C MET A 173 0.47 -15.05 -6.05
N ILE A 174 -0.46 -15.45 -5.18
CA ILE A 174 -0.91 -14.58 -4.09
C ILE A 174 0.13 -14.63 -2.98
N ILE A 175 0.74 -13.49 -2.72
CA ILE A 175 1.65 -13.26 -1.60
C ILE A 175 1.26 -11.93 -0.96
N GLN A 176 0.69 -11.99 0.22
CA GLN A 176 0.41 -10.79 1.00
C GLN A 176 1.73 -10.09 1.33
N TYR A 177 1.76 -8.76 1.22
CA TYR A 177 2.95 -8.00 1.66
C TYR A 177 3.22 -8.17 3.14
N GLY A 178 2.18 -8.45 3.91
CA GLY A 178 2.23 -8.55 5.35
C GLY A 178 2.44 -7.20 6.05
N ILE A 179 2.52 -7.30 7.37
CA ILE A 179 2.78 -6.18 8.28
C ILE A 179 3.89 -6.59 9.25
N ASP A 180 4.59 -5.60 9.79
CA ASP A 180 5.63 -5.82 10.81
C ASP A 180 4.98 -6.09 12.17
N ILE A 181 4.52 -7.32 12.39
CA ILE A 181 3.84 -7.72 13.65
C ILE A 181 4.75 -7.54 14.85
N GLN A 182 6.05 -7.82 14.71
CA GLN A 182 7.01 -7.64 15.79
C GLN A 182 7.16 -6.15 16.15
N GLY A 183 7.25 -5.28 15.16
CA GLY A 183 7.29 -3.84 15.37
C GLY A 183 6.00 -3.30 16.02
N LEU A 184 4.84 -3.80 15.61
CA LEU A 184 3.54 -3.43 16.19
C LEU A 184 3.41 -3.85 17.66
N SER A 185 4.02 -4.96 18.08
CA SER A 185 3.90 -5.48 19.44
C SER A 185 4.31 -4.49 20.52
N LYS A 186 5.21 -3.56 20.22
CA LYS A 186 5.68 -2.51 21.12
C LYS A 186 4.58 -1.53 21.53
N TYR A 187 3.55 -1.38 20.68
CA TYR A 187 2.44 -0.44 20.88
C TYR A 187 1.20 -1.12 21.50
N ILE A 188 1.23 -2.45 21.65
CA ILE A 188 0.11 -3.20 22.23
C ILE A 188 0.21 -3.12 23.76
N ASN A 189 -0.55 -2.22 24.35
CA ASN A 189 -0.70 -2.14 25.80
C ASN A 189 -2.06 -2.73 26.22
N LYS A 190 -2.02 -3.84 26.94
CA LYS A 190 -3.23 -4.55 27.41
C LYS A 190 -4.13 -3.73 28.33
N ASN A 191 -3.57 -2.75 29.01
CA ASN A 191 -4.28 -1.89 29.98
C ASN A 191 -4.71 -0.56 29.37
N GLN A 192 -4.42 -0.29 28.10
CA GLN A 192 -4.74 0.96 27.46
C GLN A 192 -6.22 1.03 27.09
N LYS A 193 -6.90 2.06 27.59
CA LYS A 193 -8.27 2.37 27.18
C LYS A 193 -8.26 2.93 25.77
N ARG A 194 -9.07 2.35 24.88
CA ARG A 194 -9.25 2.81 23.51
C ARG A 194 -10.50 3.65 23.42
N GLU A 195 -10.34 4.93 23.12
CA GLU A 195 -11.47 5.88 23.07
C GLU A 195 -11.54 6.68 21.78
N LYS A 196 -10.42 6.73 21.02
CA LYS A 196 -10.33 7.56 19.81
C LYS A 196 -11.04 6.92 18.63
N ILE A 197 -11.51 7.75 17.70
CA ILE A 197 -11.97 7.35 16.37
C ILE A 197 -10.99 7.94 15.36
N THR A 198 -10.57 7.17 14.37
CA THR A 198 -9.53 7.58 13.41
C THR A 198 -9.91 7.19 11.99
N SER A 199 -9.83 8.14 11.05
CA SER A 199 -9.85 7.89 9.61
C SER A 199 -8.41 7.79 9.10
N ILE A 200 -8.09 6.71 8.37
CA ILE A 200 -6.72 6.34 7.99
C ILE A 200 -6.46 6.33 6.49
N ARG A 201 -7.22 7.09 5.72
CA ARG A 201 -7.16 7.04 4.26
C ARG A 201 -6.80 8.38 3.65
N GLY A 202 -6.28 8.35 2.41
CA GLY A 202 -5.97 9.55 1.67
C GLY A 202 -7.15 10.51 1.53
N MET A 203 -6.87 11.81 1.53
CA MET A 203 -7.85 12.87 1.30
C MET A 203 -8.20 12.99 -0.18
N THR A 204 -8.96 12.02 -0.70
CA THR A 204 -9.43 11.99 -2.08
C THR A 204 -10.82 11.35 -2.15
N ASP A 205 -11.57 11.64 -3.21
CA ASP A 205 -12.90 11.08 -3.47
C ASP A 205 -12.96 9.54 -3.45
N LEU A 206 -11.86 8.87 -3.78
CA LEU A 206 -11.75 7.42 -3.70
C LEU A 206 -12.06 6.87 -2.29
N TYR A 207 -11.72 7.63 -1.24
CA TYR A 207 -11.81 7.19 0.15
C TYR A 207 -13.01 7.72 0.91
N ARG A 208 -13.88 8.53 0.27
CA ARG A 208 -15.17 9.00 0.81
C ARG A 208 -15.07 9.63 2.21
N ILE A 209 -14.09 10.51 2.40
CA ILE A 209 -13.93 11.19 3.70
C ILE A 209 -15.10 12.15 3.97
N ASP A 210 -15.66 12.77 2.93
CA ASP A 210 -16.88 13.55 2.95
C ASP A 210 -18.08 12.74 3.50
N GLU A 211 -18.22 11.49 3.09
CA GLU A 211 -19.24 10.57 3.58
C GLU A 211 -19.09 10.25 5.07
N ILE A 212 -17.82 10.05 5.53
CA ILE A 212 -17.54 9.85 6.94
C ILE A 212 -18.01 11.05 7.76
N LEU A 213 -17.69 12.26 7.29
CA LEU A 213 -18.10 13.52 7.98
C LEU A 213 -19.60 13.72 7.94
N ARG A 214 -20.24 13.48 6.81
CA ARG A 214 -21.71 13.59 6.68
C ARG A 214 -22.39 12.71 7.72
N SER A 215 -22.03 11.47 7.81
CA SER A 215 -22.63 10.51 8.74
C SER A 215 -22.28 10.83 10.20
N LYS A 216 -21.03 11.22 10.48
CA LYS A 216 -20.61 11.69 11.83
C LYS A 216 -21.40 12.92 12.26
N ASN A 217 -21.55 13.93 11.40
CA ASN A 217 -22.23 15.17 11.74
C ASN A 217 -23.74 14.98 12.01
N SER A 218 -24.36 13.99 11.36
CA SER A 218 -25.75 13.57 11.60
C SER A 218 -25.91 12.66 12.81
N SER A 219 -24.83 12.08 13.31
CA SER A 219 -24.81 11.10 14.41
C SER A 219 -25.06 11.75 15.78
N GLN A 220 -25.53 10.96 16.73
CA GLN A 220 -25.59 11.31 18.14
C GLN A 220 -24.22 11.21 18.83
N CYS A 221 -23.30 10.43 18.27
CA CYS A 221 -21.93 10.31 18.78
C CYS A 221 -21.13 11.58 18.46
N LYS A 222 -20.64 12.24 19.51
CA LYS A 222 -19.85 13.49 19.40
C LYS A 222 -18.35 13.29 19.61
N ILE A 223 -17.89 12.04 19.56
CA ILE A 223 -16.45 11.76 19.65
C ILE A 223 -15.75 12.35 18.42
N PRO A 224 -14.70 13.17 18.58
CA PRO A 224 -13.95 13.74 17.49
C PRO A 224 -13.23 12.68 16.68
N ILE A 225 -13.10 12.93 15.37
CA ILE A 225 -12.34 12.04 14.46
C ILE A 225 -10.94 12.62 14.27
N ASN A 226 -9.94 11.76 14.39
CA ASN A 226 -8.57 12.05 13.97
C ASN A 226 -8.39 11.65 12.50
N PHE A 227 -8.07 12.60 11.63
CA PHE A 227 -7.85 12.35 10.21
C PHE A 227 -6.34 12.26 9.95
N ILE A 228 -5.86 11.06 9.63
CA ILE A 228 -4.48 10.81 9.19
C ILE A 228 -4.50 10.33 7.75
N TYR A 229 -3.64 10.91 6.91
CA TYR A 229 -3.59 10.58 5.49
C TYR A 229 -2.20 10.80 4.91
N PRO A 230 -1.69 9.86 4.09
CA PRO A 230 -0.35 9.97 3.51
C PRO A 230 -0.29 10.91 2.31
N PHE A 231 -1.44 11.25 1.70
CA PHE A 231 -1.59 12.14 0.53
C PHE A 231 -3.03 12.65 0.43
N GLY A 232 -3.23 13.70 -0.36
CA GLY A 232 -4.55 14.28 -0.64
C GLY A 232 -4.57 15.05 -1.94
N GLU A 233 -5.77 15.30 -2.45
CA GLU A 233 -6.05 16.25 -3.52
C GLU A 233 -6.49 17.56 -2.89
N GLU A 234 -5.81 18.66 -3.21
CA GLU A 234 -5.99 19.94 -2.51
C GLU A 234 -7.44 20.44 -2.57
N SER A 235 -8.08 20.37 -3.76
CA SER A 235 -9.50 20.78 -3.90
C SER A 235 -10.43 19.96 -3.00
N TYR A 236 -10.28 18.62 -3.01
CA TYR A 236 -11.09 17.74 -2.18
C TYR A 236 -10.83 17.98 -0.69
N LYS A 237 -9.55 18.18 -0.32
CA LYS A 237 -9.18 18.47 1.07
C LYS A 237 -9.84 19.76 1.59
N ILE A 238 -9.83 20.83 0.81
CA ILE A 238 -10.47 22.11 1.19
C ILE A 238 -11.96 21.88 1.46
N ASP A 239 -12.66 21.18 0.56
CA ASP A 239 -14.09 20.90 0.72
C ASP A 239 -14.38 20.03 1.94
N VAL A 240 -13.56 19.01 2.19
CA VAL A 240 -13.71 18.10 3.33
C VAL A 240 -13.45 18.83 4.67
N VAL A 241 -12.34 19.57 4.76
CA VAL A 241 -11.95 20.28 6.00
C VAL A 241 -12.97 21.37 6.36
N SER A 242 -13.65 21.98 5.38
CA SER A 242 -14.72 22.95 5.65
C SER A 242 -15.92 22.35 6.41
N ASN A 243 -16.06 21.04 6.42
CA ASN A 243 -17.11 20.29 7.12
C ASN A 243 -16.65 19.69 8.46
N PHE A 244 -15.41 19.94 8.89
CA PHE A 244 -14.93 19.52 10.21
C PHE A 244 -15.66 20.28 11.31
N THR A 245 -15.89 19.61 12.42
CA THR A 245 -16.25 20.29 13.66
C THR A 245 -14.99 20.85 14.34
N GLU A 246 -15.15 21.79 15.28
CA GLU A 246 -14.01 22.37 16.04
C GLU A 246 -13.19 21.32 16.80
N GLU A 247 -13.77 20.17 17.10
CA GLU A 247 -13.13 19.08 17.83
C GLU A 247 -12.40 18.07 16.94
N ASP A 248 -12.67 18.06 15.63
CA ASP A 248 -12.02 17.13 14.69
C ASP A 248 -10.57 17.53 14.44
N ASN A 249 -9.69 16.54 14.29
CA ASN A 249 -8.26 16.78 14.19
C ASN A 249 -7.72 16.43 12.80
N ASP A 250 -7.28 17.44 12.04
CA ASP A 250 -6.47 17.24 10.84
C ASP A 250 -5.01 16.99 11.23
N LEU A 251 -4.63 15.73 11.37
CA LEU A 251 -3.27 15.32 11.74
C LEU A 251 -2.36 15.13 10.53
N GLY A 252 -2.93 15.09 9.32
CA GLY A 252 -2.17 14.96 8.10
C GLY A 252 -1.35 13.66 8.03
N ARG A 253 -0.14 13.78 7.51
CA ARG A 253 0.78 12.66 7.38
C ARG A 253 1.58 12.47 8.67
N LEU A 254 1.38 11.34 9.32
CA LEU A 254 2.19 10.92 10.47
C LEU A 254 3.35 10.02 10.03
N ASN A 255 4.43 10.02 10.79
CA ASN A 255 5.42 8.95 10.71
C ASN A 255 4.83 7.64 11.28
N LYS A 256 5.50 6.53 11.03
CA LYS A 256 5.01 5.19 11.37
C LYS A 256 4.81 5.01 12.88
N GLU A 257 5.70 5.56 13.69
CA GLU A 257 5.65 5.46 15.15
C GLU A 257 4.44 6.21 15.72
N ASN A 258 4.26 7.47 15.37
CA ASN A 258 3.14 8.29 15.82
C ASN A 258 1.79 7.73 15.33
N MET A 259 1.76 7.16 14.11
CA MET A 259 0.57 6.49 13.59
C MET A 259 0.21 5.27 14.43
N TYR A 260 1.18 4.42 14.77
CA TYR A 260 0.94 3.23 15.58
C TYR A 260 0.54 3.58 17.02
N GLU A 261 1.14 4.60 17.60
CA GLU A 261 0.74 5.11 18.91
C GLU A 261 -0.72 5.60 18.90
N LEU A 262 -1.11 6.39 17.90
CA LEU A 262 -2.51 6.83 17.74
C LEU A 262 -3.45 5.63 17.56
N LEU A 263 -3.13 4.71 16.68
CA LEU A 263 -3.97 3.54 16.40
C LEU A 263 -4.10 2.61 17.60
N SER A 264 -3.08 2.50 18.45
CA SER A 264 -3.16 1.73 19.70
C SER A 264 -4.18 2.28 20.70
N GLN A 265 -4.48 3.58 20.62
CA GLN A 265 -5.48 4.27 21.44
C GLN A 265 -6.85 4.37 20.75
N THR A 266 -6.94 3.91 19.50
CA THR A 266 -8.16 4.02 18.69
C THR A 266 -9.08 2.81 18.93
N LYS A 267 -10.34 3.07 19.23
CA LYS A 267 -11.38 2.04 19.35
C LYS A 267 -11.99 1.69 17.99
N LEU A 268 -12.19 2.71 17.14
CA LEU A 268 -12.80 2.58 15.84
C LEU A 268 -11.93 3.26 14.78
N VAL A 269 -11.48 2.48 13.81
CA VAL A 269 -10.84 2.97 12.60
C VAL A 269 -11.85 2.94 11.45
N ILE A 270 -11.91 4.00 10.65
CA ILE A 270 -12.83 4.10 9.51
C ILE A 270 -12.05 4.09 8.20
N SER A 271 -12.42 3.17 7.31
CA SER A 271 -11.82 3.01 5.99
C SER A 271 -12.87 2.53 4.99
N ILE A 272 -13.54 3.45 4.30
CA ILE A 272 -14.67 3.16 3.39
C ILE A 272 -14.39 3.49 1.92
N PRO A 273 -13.28 2.98 1.33
CA PRO A 273 -12.93 3.27 -0.05
C PRO A 273 -13.96 2.73 -1.05
N LYS A 274 -14.02 3.33 -2.24
CA LYS A 274 -14.78 2.81 -3.39
C LYS A 274 -14.21 1.49 -3.91
N SER A 275 -12.89 1.29 -3.74
CA SER A 275 -12.17 0.07 -4.13
C SER A 275 -10.88 -0.05 -3.33
N ASP A 276 -10.56 -1.26 -2.89
CA ASP A 276 -9.28 -1.60 -2.25
C ASP A 276 -8.92 -3.07 -2.51
N SER A 277 -7.61 -3.37 -2.56
CA SER A 277 -7.13 -4.74 -2.82
C SER A 277 -6.59 -5.43 -1.57
N SER A 278 -5.74 -4.75 -0.80
CA SER A 278 -5.08 -5.28 0.40
C SER A 278 -4.60 -4.15 1.31
N PRO A 279 -5.49 -3.60 2.15
CA PRO A 279 -5.22 -2.41 2.95
C PRO A 279 -4.37 -2.70 4.18
N ARG A 280 -3.05 -2.54 4.10
CA ARG A 280 -2.13 -2.77 5.23
C ARG A 280 -2.55 -2.00 6.49
N SER A 281 -2.96 -0.75 6.36
CA SER A 281 -3.38 0.07 7.50
C SER A 281 -4.61 -0.47 8.23
N VAL A 282 -5.52 -1.16 7.52
CA VAL A 282 -6.64 -1.89 8.15
C VAL A 282 -6.11 -3.05 8.97
N TYR A 283 -5.19 -3.83 8.41
CA TYR A 283 -4.61 -4.98 9.12
C TYR A 283 -3.79 -4.53 10.34
N GLU A 284 -2.95 -3.50 10.18
CA GLU A 284 -2.19 -2.89 11.28
C GLU A 284 -3.12 -2.41 12.41
N SER A 285 -4.25 -1.78 12.05
CA SER A 285 -5.25 -1.34 13.04
C SER A 285 -5.86 -2.49 13.83
N ILE A 286 -6.21 -3.59 13.16
CA ILE A 286 -6.76 -4.79 13.81
C ILE A 286 -5.70 -5.43 14.74
N PHE A 287 -4.46 -5.55 14.28
CA PHE A 287 -3.37 -6.11 15.10
C PHE A 287 -3.04 -5.23 16.30
N LEU A 288 -3.22 -3.91 16.19
CA LEU A 288 -3.13 -2.98 17.33
C LEU A 288 -4.36 -3.03 18.25
N GLY A 289 -5.40 -3.78 17.89
CA GLY A 289 -6.58 -4.05 18.70
C GLY A 289 -7.77 -3.13 18.44
N ALA A 290 -7.74 -2.31 17.39
CA ALA A 290 -8.90 -1.51 16.99
C ALA A 290 -9.97 -2.38 16.32
N VAL A 291 -11.21 -1.88 16.34
CA VAL A 291 -12.27 -2.31 15.41
C VAL A 291 -12.19 -1.47 14.14
N VAL A 292 -12.50 -2.02 12.99
CA VAL A 292 -12.44 -1.29 11.73
C VAL A 292 -13.81 -1.31 11.04
N ALA A 293 -14.32 -0.14 10.68
CA ALA A 293 -15.48 0.02 9.81
C ALA A 293 -15.01 0.13 8.36
N ILE A 294 -15.46 -0.79 7.50
CA ILE A 294 -15.09 -0.84 6.09
C ILE A 294 -16.32 -0.98 5.19
N THR A 295 -16.28 -0.42 3.98
CA THR A 295 -17.16 -0.90 2.91
C THR A 295 -16.69 -2.28 2.45
N TYR A 296 -17.64 -3.12 2.01
CA TYR A 296 -17.28 -4.45 1.50
C TYR A 296 -16.32 -4.34 0.32
N ASN A 297 -15.23 -5.07 0.40
CA ASN A 297 -14.25 -5.28 -0.67
C ASN A 297 -13.78 -6.74 -0.61
N GLY A 298 -13.43 -7.31 -1.76
CA GLY A 298 -13.13 -8.74 -1.88
C GLY A 298 -12.00 -9.28 -0.99
N TYR A 299 -11.15 -8.42 -0.43
CA TYR A 299 -10.15 -8.85 0.54
C TYR A 299 -10.76 -9.35 1.85
N TYR A 300 -11.97 -8.87 2.21
CA TYR A 300 -12.67 -9.31 3.41
C TYR A 300 -12.93 -10.81 3.41
N ASP A 301 -13.25 -11.39 2.26
CA ASP A 301 -13.67 -12.80 2.17
C ASP A 301 -12.58 -13.77 2.63
N VAL A 302 -11.33 -13.41 2.39
CA VAL A 302 -10.16 -14.25 2.71
C VAL A 302 -9.57 -14.00 4.10
N LEU A 303 -10.11 -13.03 4.86
CA LEU A 303 -9.61 -12.75 6.20
C LEU A 303 -9.92 -13.88 7.18
N PRO A 304 -8.99 -14.22 8.08
CA PRO A 304 -9.24 -15.12 9.20
C PRO A 304 -10.39 -14.63 10.09
N LYS A 305 -11.12 -15.58 10.69
CA LYS A 305 -12.28 -15.26 11.52
C LYS A 305 -11.97 -14.24 12.64
N CYS A 306 -10.85 -14.40 13.33
CA CYS A 306 -10.45 -13.48 14.41
C CYS A 306 -10.31 -12.01 13.94
N MET A 307 -9.97 -11.78 12.67
CA MET A 307 -9.92 -10.45 12.07
C MET A 307 -11.31 -9.98 11.65
N LYS A 308 -12.12 -10.86 11.04
CA LYS A 308 -13.52 -10.55 10.67
C LYS A 308 -14.35 -10.14 11.88
N ASP A 309 -14.12 -10.77 13.05
CA ASP A 309 -14.80 -10.44 14.30
C ASP A 309 -14.48 -8.98 14.79
N ARG A 310 -13.47 -8.32 14.20
CA ARG A 310 -13.10 -6.93 14.45
C ARG A 310 -13.53 -5.96 13.34
N ILE A 311 -14.32 -6.43 12.39
CA ILE A 311 -14.72 -5.62 11.24
C ILE A 311 -16.23 -5.39 11.28
N TYR A 312 -16.63 -4.12 11.17
CA TYR A 312 -17.99 -3.70 10.89
C TYR A 312 -18.11 -3.39 9.39
N ILE A 313 -19.00 -4.10 8.68
CA ILE A 313 -19.28 -3.82 7.26
C ILE A 313 -20.29 -2.67 7.18
N VAL A 314 -19.85 -1.58 6.59
CA VAL A 314 -20.64 -0.37 6.40
C VAL A 314 -21.59 -0.54 5.20
N ASP A 315 -22.87 -0.34 5.46
CA ASP A 315 -23.87 -0.10 4.43
C ASP A 315 -24.08 1.42 4.30
N LEU A 316 -23.66 1.99 3.18
CA LEU A 316 -23.76 3.43 2.93
C LEU A 316 -25.21 3.92 2.68
N GLU A 317 -26.15 3.01 2.44
CA GLU A 317 -27.58 3.35 2.32
C GLU A 317 -28.24 3.46 3.71
N ASN A 318 -27.59 2.99 4.76
CA ASN A 318 -28.05 3.13 6.13
C ASN A 318 -27.53 4.44 6.75
N ASP A 319 -28.36 5.44 6.90
CA ASP A 319 -27.98 6.72 7.49
C ASP A 319 -27.42 6.62 8.93
N ASN A 320 -27.67 5.52 9.63
CA ASN A 320 -27.21 5.29 11.01
C ASN A 320 -25.91 4.46 11.10
N TRP A 321 -25.27 4.13 9.96
CA TRP A 321 -24.10 3.23 9.96
C TRP A 321 -22.99 3.67 10.91
N TYR A 322 -22.77 4.99 11.06
CA TYR A 322 -21.73 5.53 11.93
C TYR A 322 -22.01 5.22 13.41
N ASP A 323 -23.24 5.48 13.88
CA ASP A 323 -23.64 5.15 15.26
C ASP A 323 -23.58 3.64 15.53
N GLU A 324 -23.97 2.83 14.55
CA GLU A 324 -23.89 1.37 14.66
C GLU A 324 -22.44 0.86 14.73
N ALA A 325 -21.54 1.43 13.92
CA ALA A 325 -20.11 1.12 13.95
C ALA A 325 -19.48 1.51 15.30
N VAL A 326 -19.86 2.67 15.86
CA VAL A 326 -19.43 3.07 17.20
C VAL A 326 -19.92 2.09 18.27
N LYS A 327 -21.21 1.75 18.27
CA LYS A 327 -21.79 0.76 19.20
C LYS A 327 -21.12 -0.61 19.06
N PHE A 328 -20.83 -1.03 17.85
CA PHE A 328 -20.10 -2.27 17.60
C PHE A 328 -18.69 -2.21 18.18
N SER A 329 -17.99 -1.08 17.99
CA SER A 329 -16.66 -0.88 18.55
C SER A 329 -16.64 -0.88 20.08
N ASP A 330 -17.66 -0.29 20.72
CA ASP A 330 -17.78 -0.25 22.19
C ASP A 330 -17.94 -1.63 22.81
N LYS A 331 -18.58 -2.58 22.11
CA LYS A 331 -18.73 -3.97 22.55
C LYS A 331 -17.44 -4.78 22.45
N ILE A 332 -16.58 -4.48 21.48
CA ILE A 332 -15.45 -5.33 21.10
C ILE A 332 -14.10 -4.74 21.50
N SER A 333 -13.93 -3.40 21.45
CA SER A 333 -12.63 -2.75 21.66
C SER A 333 -12.04 -2.95 23.06
N SER A 334 -12.88 -3.28 24.05
CA SER A 334 -12.43 -3.65 25.40
C SER A 334 -11.74 -5.02 25.45
N ASN A 335 -12.04 -5.89 24.48
CA ASN A 335 -11.44 -7.21 24.40
C ASN A 335 -10.05 -7.12 23.76
N HIS A 336 -9.07 -7.74 24.39
CA HIS A 336 -7.74 -7.82 23.80
C HIS A 336 -7.78 -8.63 22.51
N TYR A 337 -7.19 -8.11 21.43
CA TYR A 337 -7.07 -8.85 20.17
C TYR A 337 -5.97 -9.91 20.30
N LEU A 338 -6.35 -11.16 20.03
CA LEU A 338 -5.43 -12.28 19.96
C LEU A 338 -5.46 -12.84 18.54
N PRO A 339 -4.39 -12.64 17.75
CA PRO A 339 -4.33 -13.18 16.40
C PRO A 339 -4.32 -14.72 16.45
N SER A 340 -5.07 -15.36 15.56
CA SER A 340 -4.96 -16.80 15.32
C SER A 340 -3.64 -17.12 14.61
N GLN A 341 -3.22 -18.40 14.67
CA GLN A 341 -2.05 -18.85 13.90
C GLN A 341 -2.21 -18.57 12.40
N GLU A 342 -3.41 -18.77 11.85
CA GLU A 342 -3.75 -18.46 10.47
C GLU A 342 -3.52 -16.97 10.15
N ALA A 343 -3.94 -16.04 11.05
CA ALA A 343 -3.73 -14.60 10.86
C ALA A 343 -2.24 -14.23 10.90
N LEU A 344 -1.45 -14.87 11.79
CA LEU A 344 -0.01 -14.67 11.83
C LEU A 344 0.68 -15.15 10.54
N GLU A 345 0.35 -16.36 10.08
CA GLU A 345 0.92 -16.93 8.85
C GLU A 345 0.55 -16.15 7.58
N MET A 346 -0.62 -15.52 7.58
CA MET A 346 -1.10 -14.74 6.44
C MET A 346 -0.51 -13.32 6.41
N PHE A 347 -0.37 -12.68 7.57
CA PHE A 347 -0.06 -11.25 7.64
C PHE A 347 1.31 -10.92 8.22
N ASP A 348 2.06 -11.87 8.78
CA ASP A 348 3.44 -11.60 9.19
C ASP A 348 4.33 -11.38 7.97
N GLN A 349 4.94 -10.19 7.91
CA GLN A 349 5.78 -9.76 6.80
C GLN A 349 6.99 -10.68 6.61
N ASN A 350 7.59 -11.17 7.70
CA ASN A 350 8.76 -12.05 7.62
C ASN A 350 8.37 -13.42 7.03
N ILE A 351 7.23 -13.98 7.46
CA ILE A 351 6.71 -15.24 6.91
C ILE A 351 6.37 -15.09 5.42
N SER A 352 5.72 -13.99 5.06
CA SER A 352 5.37 -13.71 3.66
C SER A 352 6.60 -13.55 2.77
N MET A 353 7.60 -12.81 3.23
CA MET A 353 8.83 -12.61 2.47
C MET A 353 9.71 -13.86 2.43
N GLN A 354 9.67 -14.72 3.45
CA GLN A 354 10.32 -16.03 3.40
C GLN A 354 9.73 -16.89 2.26
N LYS A 355 8.40 -16.90 2.08
CA LYS A 355 7.76 -17.58 0.94
C LYS A 355 8.24 -17.04 -0.42
N VAL A 356 8.48 -15.74 -0.52
CA VAL A 356 9.06 -15.12 -1.73
C VAL A 356 10.46 -15.65 -1.99
N ILE A 357 11.31 -15.69 -0.96
CA ILE A 357 12.69 -16.16 -1.07
C ILE A 357 12.73 -17.61 -1.53
N GLU A 358 11.94 -18.48 -0.90
CA GLU A 358 11.90 -19.91 -1.21
C GLU A 358 11.38 -20.23 -2.61
N LYS A 359 10.35 -19.49 -3.06
CA LYS A 359 9.67 -19.79 -4.32
C LYS A 359 10.24 -19.07 -5.53
N LEU A 360 10.82 -17.87 -5.31
CA LEU A 360 11.16 -16.96 -6.42
C LEU A 360 12.62 -16.56 -6.49
N TYR A 361 13.34 -16.57 -5.37
CA TYR A 361 14.72 -16.11 -5.25
C TYR A 361 15.69 -17.25 -5.00
#